data_e5391b0961cbca5f4c624383fe4ab92e
#
_entry.id   e5391b0961cbca5f4c624383fe4ab92e
#
_cell.length_a   1.000
_cell.length_b   1.000
_cell.length_c   1.000
_cell.angle_alpha   90.00
_cell.angle_beta   90.00
_cell.angle_gamma   90.00
#
_symmetry.space_group_name_H-M   'P 1'
#
loop_
_entity.id
_entity.type
_entity.pdbx_description
1 polymer ?
#
loop_
_entity_poly.entity_id
_entity_poly.type
_entity_poly.pdbx_seq_one_letter_code
_entity_poly.pdbx_strand_id
1 'polypeptide(L)'
;MMDLDDLDDATLVVGAPCSGKTRYALDALIAAMHRYGGERAVMAVSGRQVADVLGDAVIRELSAVSQARPVTTLPAVAFRMMTAVRSREGKPLPKLLNGAEQDVIIRRVLAAHTGHVERGDECDTCALLRTYFAVADWSGMIADDSADAFAGQFRDMLARMNEIGAKPEFEDELIARAASRGETVDAHRERLRVQWRLAFPLRGEYDQAVRDAYPDQFRLDASRLMIDATAAVDEAEEKDLPKLIIVDDFQDATLAGFDFLSALHNRGVRLLLVGNPDEAVQTFRGSYPEYLFNAAQSRMGARLVRLEPDHAADGTDRGAVASRVS
;
A
#
# COMPACT_ATOMS: atom_id res chain seq x y z
N MET A 1 -7.87 9.54 -30.47
CA MET A 1 -7.48 10.12 -29.18
C MET A 1 -8.67 9.95 -28.27
N MET A 2 -8.47 9.40 -27.09
CA MET A 2 -9.54 9.19 -26.10
C MET A 2 -10.10 10.54 -25.65
N ASP A 3 -11.43 10.66 -25.55
CA ASP A 3 -12.06 11.83 -24.98
C ASP A 3 -12.16 11.67 -23.46
N LEU A 4 -11.56 12.59 -22.72
CA LEU A 4 -11.62 12.57 -21.25
C LEU A 4 -13.01 12.99 -20.70
N ASP A 5 -13.83 13.58 -21.51
CA ASP A 5 -15.20 13.96 -21.10
C ASP A 5 -16.11 12.73 -21.03
N ASP A 6 -15.70 11.62 -21.63
CA ASP A 6 -16.35 10.30 -21.47
C ASP A 6 -16.04 9.61 -20.14
N LEU A 7 -15.03 10.10 -19.38
CA LEU A 7 -14.72 9.58 -18.05
C LEU A 7 -15.52 10.34 -16.98
N ASP A 8 -16.16 9.61 -16.09
CA ASP A 8 -16.77 10.18 -14.89
C ASP A 8 -15.70 10.56 -13.85
N ASP A 9 -16.09 11.16 -12.73
CA ASP A 9 -15.17 11.50 -11.63
C ASP A 9 -14.46 10.28 -11.08
N ALA A 10 -15.12 9.12 -11.10
CA ALA A 10 -14.50 7.81 -10.92
C ALA A 10 -14.99 6.84 -12.01
N THR A 11 -14.08 6.17 -12.69
CA THR A 11 -14.37 5.16 -13.71
C THR A 11 -13.61 3.87 -13.39
N LEU A 12 -14.31 2.74 -13.39
CA LEU A 12 -13.76 1.41 -13.17
C LEU A 12 -13.80 0.62 -14.47
N VAL A 13 -12.65 0.34 -15.04
CA VAL A 13 -12.52 -0.42 -16.28
C VAL A 13 -12.13 -1.85 -15.97
N VAL A 14 -12.95 -2.80 -16.38
CA VAL A 14 -12.70 -4.22 -16.23
C VAL A 14 -12.60 -4.92 -17.58
N GLY A 15 -11.77 -5.94 -17.67
CA GLY A 15 -11.61 -6.72 -18.87
C GLY A 15 -10.78 -7.98 -18.64
N ALA A 16 -11.00 -8.98 -19.47
CA ALA A 16 -10.22 -10.22 -19.46
C ALA A 16 -8.73 -9.96 -19.75
N PRO A 17 -7.85 -10.96 -19.50
CA PRO A 17 -6.48 -10.90 -19.99
C PRO A 17 -6.43 -10.52 -21.47
N CYS A 18 -5.46 -9.67 -21.84
CA CYS A 18 -5.28 -9.19 -23.22
C CYS A 18 -6.45 -8.40 -23.84
N SER A 19 -7.40 -7.90 -23.05
CA SER A 19 -8.49 -7.03 -23.53
C SER A 19 -8.07 -5.57 -23.82
N GLY A 20 -6.78 -5.24 -23.73
CA GLY A 20 -6.28 -3.88 -24.00
C GLY A 20 -6.39 -2.93 -22.81
N LYS A 21 -6.59 -3.41 -21.58
CA LYS A 21 -6.70 -2.59 -20.36
C LYS A 21 -5.58 -1.55 -20.21
N THR A 22 -4.32 -2.00 -20.26
CA THR A 22 -3.16 -1.12 -20.13
C THR A 22 -3.07 -0.11 -21.29
N ARG A 23 -3.46 -0.52 -22.52
CA ARG A 23 -3.51 0.42 -23.66
C ARG A 23 -4.56 1.50 -23.45
N TYR A 24 -5.75 1.11 -22.97
CA TYR A 24 -6.80 2.06 -22.59
C TYR A 24 -6.32 3.06 -21.51
N ALA A 25 -5.59 2.58 -20.51
CA ALA A 25 -4.99 3.40 -19.47
C ALA A 25 -3.95 4.39 -20.03
N LEU A 26 -3.08 3.94 -20.96
CA LEU A 26 -2.08 4.78 -21.60
C LEU A 26 -2.71 5.86 -22.50
N ASP A 27 -3.73 5.52 -23.27
CA ASP A 27 -4.46 6.48 -24.12
C ASP A 27 -5.13 7.56 -23.27
N ALA A 28 -5.71 7.17 -22.11
CA ALA A 28 -6.25 8.11 -21.14
C ALA A 28 -5.18 9.02 -20.53
N LEU A 29 -4.02 8.46 -20.19
CA LEU A 29 -2.89 9.23 -19.66
C LEU A 29 -2.41 10.27 -20.65
N ILE A 30 -2.20 9.89 -21.91
CA ILE A 30 -1.73 10.79 -22.98
C ILE A 30 -2.74 11.92 -23.20
N ALA A 31 -4.04 11.58 -23.29
CA ALA A 31 -5.10 12.59 -23.39
C ALA A 31 -5.10 13.55 -22.18
N ALA A 32 -4.92 13.03 -20.96
CA ALA A 32 -4.87 13.84 -19.76
C ALA A 32 -3.62 14.73 -19.69
N MET A 33 -2.48 14.24 -20.13
CA MET A 33 -1.26 15.05 -20.22
C MET A 33 -1.40 16.22 -21.18
N HIS A 34 -2.08 16.02 -22.32
CA HIS A 34 -2.39 17.10 -23.23
C HIS A 34 -3.35 18.14 -22.64
N ARG A 35 -4.34 17.70 -21.84
CA ARG A 35 -5.37 18.58 -21.27
C ARG A 35 -4.90 19.30 -20.01
N TYR A 36 -4.20 18.61 -19.10
CA TYR A 36 -3.88 19.12 -17.76
C TYR A 36 -2.40 19.42 -17.53
N GLY A 37 -1.52 19.00 -18.46
CA GLY A 37 -0.08 19.01 -18.31
C GLY A 37 0.46 17.72 -17.65
N GLY A 38 1.74 17.42 -17.95
CA GLY A 38 2.37 16.16 -17.58
C GLY A 38 2.54 15.92 -16.08
N GLU A 39 2.50 16.97 -15.26
CA GLU A 39 2.62 16.85 -13.81
C GLU A 39 1.27 16.58 -13.10
N ARG A 40 0.16 16.86 -13.79
CA ARG A 40 -1.19 16.75 -13.23
C ARG A 40 -1.95 15.51 -13.66
N ALA A 41 -1.37 14.69 -14.52
CA ALA A 41 -1.87 13.39 -14.94
C ALA A 41 -0.86 12.32 -14.56
N VAL A 42 -1.27 11.32 -13.79
CA VAL A 42 -0.37 10.29 -13.26
C VAL A 42 -0.99 8.92 -13.46
N MET A 43 -0.18 7.97 -13.92
CA MET A 43 -0.54 6.55 -13.96
C MET A 43 0.27 5.80 -12.91
N ALA A 44 -0.43 5.17 -11.98
CA ALA A 44 0.13 4.29 -10.96
C ALA A 44 0.08 2.84 -11.43
N VAL A 45 1.21 2.14 -11.32
CA VAL A 45 1.37 0.73 -11.71
C VAL A 45 1.95 -0.07 -10.55
N SER A 46 1.88 -1.40 -10.64
CA SER A 46 2.24 -2.33 -9.58
C SER A 46 3.72 -2.31 -9.19
N GLY A 47 4.64 -1.87 -10.05
CA GLY A 47 6.08 -1.88 -9.77
C GLY A 47 6.92 -0.90 -10.56
N ARG A 48 8.12 -0.61 -10.06
CA ARG A 48 9.05 0.35 -10.70
C ARG A 48 9.48 -0.07 -12.10
N GLN A 49 9.75 -1.37 -12.31
CA GLN A 49 10.14 -1.88 -13.62
C GLN A 49 9.05 -1.66 -14.67
N VAL A 50 7.79 -1.90 -14.30
CA VAL A 50 6.63 -1.64 -15.16
C VAL A 50 6.50 -0.14 -15.41
N ALA A 51 6.71 0.69 -14.38
CA ALA A 51 6.67 2.15 -14.51
C ALA A 51 7.73 2.68 -15.48
N ASP A 52 8.94 2.15 -15.43
CA ASP A 52 10.03 2.57 -16.35
C ASP A 52 9.70 2.19 -17.80
N VAL A 53 9.26 0.95 -18.05
CA VAL A 53 8.89 0.48 -19.41
C VAL A 53 7.74 1.28 -20.01
N LEU A 54 6.66 1.49 -19.25
CA LEU A 54 5.50 2.23 -19.72
C LEU A 54 5.79 3.74 -19.82
N GLY A 55 6.61 4.28 -18.91
CA GLY A 55 7.06 5.66 -18.95
C GLY A 55 7.85 5.97 -20.23
N ASP A 56 8.76 5.08 -20.61
CA ASP A 56 9.51 5.20 -21.86
C ASP A 56 8.59 5.12 -23.10
N ALA A 57 7.53 4.31 -23.04
CA ALA A 57 6.54 4.22 -24.10
C ALA A 57 5.76 5.54 -24.27
N VAL A 58 5.34 6.13 -23.15
CA VAL A 58 4.62 7.43 -23.14
C VAL A 58 5.52 8.55 -23.69
N ILE A 59 6.78 8.64 -23.27
CA ILE A 59 7.73 9.65 -23.73
C ILE A 59 7.94 9.55 -25.25
N ARG A 60 8.07 8.32 -25.76
CA ARG A 60 8.21 8.09 -27.22
C ARG A 60 6.97 8.51 -28.00
N GLU A 61 5.78 8.25 -27.49
CA GLU A 61 4.53 8.59 -28.15
C GLU A 61 4.28 10.11 -28.14
N LEU A 62 4.62 10.79 -27.06
CA LEU A 62 4.50 12.25 -26.95
C LEU A 62 5.55 13.01 -27.74
N SER A 63 6.62 12.37 -28.21
CA SER A 63 7.75 13.00 -28.90
C SER A 63 8.31 14.24 -28.18
N ALA A 64 8.14 14.30 -26.86
CA ALA A 64 8.51 15.42 -26.02
C ALA A 64 9.43 14.98 -24.89
N VAL A 65 10.47 15.75 -24.62
CA VAL A 65 11.28 15.58 -23.40
C VAL A 65 10.47 16.14 -22.24
N SER A 66 9.81 15.26 -21.49
CA SER A 66 9.11 15.63 -20.25
C SER A 66 10.03 15.39 -19.06
N GLN A 67 10.17 16.39 -18.19
CA GLN A 67 10.83 16.20 -16.87
C GLN A 67 9.91 15.45 -15.89
N ALA A 68 8.61 15.41 -16.15
CA ALA A 68 7.65 14.69 -15.35
C ALA A 68 7.78 13.18 -15.60
N ARG A 69 7.69 12.38 -14.54
CA ARG A 69 7.51 10.93 -14.61
C ARG A 69 6.01 10.64 -14.46
N PRO A 70 5.25 10.61 -15.57
CA PRO A 70 3.80 10.45 -15.51
C PRO A 70 3.39 9.02 -15.13
N VAL A 71 4.27 8.04 -15.33
CA VAL A 71 4.07 6.65 -14.90
C VAL A 71 4.96 6.37 -13.69
N THR A 72 4.37 5.87 -12.60
CA THR A 72 5.05 5.65 -11.33
C THR A 72 4.29 4.61 -10.49
N THR A 73 4.64 4.42 -9.23
CA THR A 73 3.87 3.59 -8.28
C THR A 73 2.98 4.46 -7.40
N LEU A 74 1.87 3.89 -6.88
CA LEU A 74 0.98 4.62 -5.97
C LEU A 74 1.71 5.14 -4.72
N PRO A 75 2.62 4.38 -4.07
CA PRO A 75 3.45 4.92 -2.99
C PRO A 75 4.33 6.11 -3.40
N ALA A 76 4.81 6.16 -4.64
CA ALA A 76 5.59 7.30 -5.11
C ALA A 76 4.73 8.56 -5.32
N VAL A 77 3.45 8.40 -5.72
CA VAL A 77 2.47 9.50 -5.75
C VAL A 77 2.25 10.04 -4.34
N ALA A 78 1.98 9.15 -3.38
CA ALA A 78 1.79 9.48 -1.97
C ALA A 78 3.00 10.23 -1.38
N PHE A 79 4.21 9.74 -1.64
CA PHE A 79 5.45 10.35 -1.17
C PHE A 79 5.66 11.76 -1.75
N ARG A 80 5.41 11.96 -3.05
CA ARG A 80 5.52 13.29 -3.69
C ARG A 80 4.54 14.29 -3.10
N MET A 81 3.27 13.89 -2.94
CA MET A 81 2.24 14.74 -2.35
C MET A 81 2.61 15.13 -0.90
N MET A 82 2.97 14.16 -0.07
CA MET A 82 3.39 14.42 1.31
C MET A 82 4.62 15.33 1.38
N THR A 83 5.57 15.15 0.45
CA THR A 83 6.75 16.03 0.36
C THR A 83 6.34 17.46 0.04
N ALA A 84 5.42 17.67 -0.90
CA ALA A 84 4.93 18.99 -1.26
C ALA A 84 4.21 19.68 -0.09
N VAL A 85 3.31 18.98 0.60
CA VAL A 85 2.59 19.49 1.78
C VAL A 85 3.58 19.90 2.87
N ARG A 86 4.47 19.00 3.27
CA ARG A 86 5.42 19.26 4.36
C ARG A 86 6.43 20.35 4.03
N SER A 87 6.88 20.40 2.75
CA SER A 87 7.79 21.47 2.27
C SER A 87 7.17 22.85 2.40
N ARG A 88 5.88 22.98 2.03
CA ARG A 88 5.13 24.23 2.14
C ARG A 88 4.99 24.70 3.59
N GLU A 89 4.82 23.76 4.51
CA GLU A 89 4.69 24.04 5.93
C GLU A 89 6.03 24.24 6.66
N GLY A 90 7.15 24.14 5.95
CA GLY A 90 8.48 24.20 6.55
C GLY A 90 8.79 23.03 7.50
N LYS A 91 8.05 21.93 7.40
CA LYS A 91 8.23 20.72 8.20
C LYS A 91 9.32 19.81 7.60
N PRO A 92 10.00 18.98 8.41
CA PRO A 92 10.98 18.02 7.91
C PRO A 92 10.37 17.13 6.82
N LEU A 93 11.09 16.96 5.70
CA LEU A 93 10.64 16.16 4.57
C LEU A 93 10.61 14.65 4.91
N PRO A 94 9.72 13.87 4.32
CA PRO A 94 9.62 12.45 4.58
C PRO A 94 10.88 11.71 4.12
N LYS A 95 11.37 10.79 4.94
CA LYS A 95 12.48 9.88 4.62
C LYS A 95 12.08 8.46 4.98
N LEU A 96 12.18 7.55 4.03
CA LEU A 96 11.86 6.15 4.29
C LEU A 96 12.99 5.47 5.06
N LEU A 97 12.61 4.67 6.05
CA LEU A 97 13.49 3.72 6.73
C LEU A 97 13.72 2.51 5.82
N ASN A 98 14.96 2.09 5.70
CA ASN A 98 15.27 0.80 5.09
C ASN A 98 15.13 -0.36 6.11
N GLY A 99 15.17 -1.61 5.63
CA GLY A 99 14.99 -2.78 6.50
C GLY A 99 16.00 -2.85 7.63
N ALA A 100 17.27 -2.50 7.37
CA ALA A 100 18.32 -2.54 8.41
C ALA A 100 18.10 -1.46 9.48
N GLU A 101 17.66 -0.26 9.10
CA GLU A 101 17.29 0.80 10.07
C GLU A 101 16.10 0.36 10.91
N GLN A 102 15.09 -0.28 10.31
CA GLN A 102 13.94 -0.85 11.04
C GLN A 102 14.39 -1.93 12.03
N ASP A 103 15.24 -2.87 11.60
CA ASP A 103 15.75 -3.93 12.47
C ASP A 103 16.51 -3.38 13.68
N VAL A 104 17.32 -2.33 13.50
CA VAL A 104 17.99 -1.66 14.62
C VAL A 104 16.99 -1.06 15.61
N ILE A 105 15.92 -0.42 15.13
CA ILE A 105 14.88 0.14 15.99
C ILE A 105 14.11 -0.97 16.73
N ILE A 106 13.73 -2.03 16.02
CA ILE A 106 13.04 -3.18 16.62
C ILE A 106 13.90 -3.82 17.71
N ARG A 107 15.18 -4.05 17.46
CA ARG A 107 16.11 -4.59 18.49
C ARG A 107 16.21 -3.66 19.71
N ARG A 108 16.19 -2.35 19.51
CA ARG A 108 16.17 -1.39 20.63
C ARG A 108 14.91 -1.52 21.48
N VAL A 109 13.73 -1.67 20.85
CA VAL A 109 12.48 -1.90 21.56
C VAL A 109 12.55 -3.21 22.36
N LEU A 110 13.02 -4.29 21.75
CA LEU A 110 13.17 -5.58 22.42
C LEU A 110 14.18 -5.52 23.59
N ALA A 111 15.30 -4.83 23.40
CA ALA A 111 16.32 -4.65 24.47
C ALA A 111 15.75 -3.87 25.68
N ALA A 112 14.81 -2.95 25.46
CA ALA A 112 14.14 -2.27 26.57
C ALA A 112 13.33 -3.27 27.42
N HIS A 113 12.66 -4.22 26.79
CA HIS A 113 11.89 -5.27 27.48
C HIS A 113 12.80 -6.30 28.18
N THR A 114 13.94 -6.68 27.60
CA THR A 114 14.92 -7.51 28.34
C THR A 114 15.42 -6.80 29.59
N GLY A 115 15.67 -5.48 29.51
CA GLY A 115 16.01 -4.68 30.69
C GLY A 115 14.91 -4.60 31.75
N HIS A 116 13.62 -4.69 31.37
CA HIS A 116 12.52 -4.81 32.35
C HIS A 116 12.60 -6.14 33.10
N VAL A 117 12.85 -7.25 32.40
CA VAL A 117 12.98 -8.58 33.02
C VAL A 117 14.16 -8.62 34.00
N GLU A 118 15.33 -8.07 33.61
CA GLU A 118 16.53 -8.02 34.45
C GLU A 118 16.31 -7.21 35.74
N ARG A 119 15.49 -6.15 35.70
CA ARG A 119 15.16 -5.34 36.86
C ARG A 119 14.00 -5.88 37.70
N GLY A 120 13.29 -6.92 37.21
CA GLY A 120 12.06 -7.41 37.84
C GLY A 120 10.88 -6.45 37.72
N ASP A 121 10.86 -5.62 36.68
CA ASP A 121 9.93 -4.53 36.40
C ASP A 121 9.17 -4.82 35.08
N GLU A 122 8.60 -6.01 34.98
CA GLU A 122 7.96 -6.46 33.75
C GLU A 122 6.65 -5.70 33.48
N CYS A 123 6.49 -5.23 32.22
CA CYS A 123 5.27 -4.62 31.72
C CYS A 123 4.36 -5.62 31.01
N ASP A 124 3.15 -5.20 30.60
CA ASP A 124 2.18 -6.05 29.88
C ASP A 124 2.75 -6.61 28.58
N THR A 125 3.56 -5.81 27.85
CA THR A 125 4.25 -6.27 26.64
C THR A 125 5.24 -7.39 26.95
N CYS A 126 5.95 -7.36 28.08
CA CYS A 126 6.82 -8.46 28.52
C CYS A 126 6.03 -9.75 28.73
N ALA A 127 4.84 -9.68 29.35
CA ALA A 127 3.97 -10.83 29.53
C ALA A 127 3.48 -11.42 28.18
N LEU A 128 3.15 -10.56 27.23
CA LEU A 128 2.79 -10.98 25.86
C LEU A 128 3.98 -11.60 25.11
N LEU A 129 5.19 -11.04 25.23
CA LEU A 129 6.42 -11.61 24.64
C LEU A 129 6.69 -13.01 25.22
N ARG A 130 6.57 -13.17 26.54
CA ARG A 130 6.71 -14.49 27.20
C ARG A 130 5.71 -15.49 26.63
N THR A 131 4.46 -15.09 26.45
CA THR A 131 3.41 -15.95 25.90
C THR A 131 3.66 -16.27 24.44
N TYR A 132 4.13 -15.31 23.66
CA TYR A 132 4.45 -15.49 22.22
C TYR A 132 5.59 -16.49 22.01
N PHE A 133 6.68 -16.34 22.75
CA PHE A 133 7.83 -17.25 22.66
C PHE A 133 7.57 -18.61 23.34
N ALA A 134 6.54 -18.72 24.17
CA ALA A 134 6.17 -19.91 24.95
C ALA A 134 7.32 -20.47 25.81
N VAL A 135 8.24 -19.62 26.26
CA VAL A 135 9.38 -19.97 27.12
C VAL A 135 9.52 -18.96 28.24
N ALA A 136 9.93 -19.46 29.42
CA ALA A 136 10.11 -18.61 30.61
C ALA A 136 11.27 -17.61 30.44
N ASP A 137 12.36 -18.03 29.80
CA ASP A 137 13.53 -17.22 29.51
C ASP A 137 13.54 -16.75 28.06
N TRP A 138 12.50 -16.00 27.68
CA TRP A 138 12.42 -15.40 26.35
C TRP A 138 13.48 -14.30 26.15
N SER A 139 13.95 -13.67 27.22
CA SER A 139 14.95 -12.60 27.15
C SER A 139 16.31 -13.10 26.68
N GLY A 140 16.69 -14.33 27.05
CA GLY A 140 17.90 -14.98 26.53
C GLY A 140 17.82 -15.29 25.05
N MET A 141 16.63 -15.59 24.51
CA MET A 141 16.45 -15.84 23.07
C MET A 141 16.60 -14.59 22.21
N ILE A 142 16.32 -13.39 22.77
CA ILE A 142 16.48 -12.11 22.05
C ILE A 142 17.96 -11.71 21.92
N ALA A 143 18.83 -12.24 22.78
CA ALA A 143 20.27 -11.99 22.71
C ALA A 143 20.98 -12.77 21.58
N ASP A 144 20.30 -13.74 20.96
CA ASP A 144 20.83 -14.66 19.95
C ASP A 144 20.23 -14.38 18.55
N ASP A 145 20.58 -15.20 17.54
CA ASP A 145 20.06 -15.14 16.14
C ASP A 145 18.54 -15.17 16.05
N SER A 146 17.85 -15.58 17.12
CA SER A 146 16.38 -15.54 17.24
C SER A 146 15.81 -14.12 17.19
N ALA A 147 16.59 -13.10 17.58
CA ALA A 147 16.18 -11.71 17.50
C ALA A 147 15.99 -11.24 16.05
N ASP A 148 16.82 -11.70 15.15
CA ASP A 148 16.77 -11.35 13.73
C ASP A 148 15.54 -11.97 13.04
N ALA A 149 15.25 -13.23 13.36
CA ALA A 149 14.04 -13.89 12.88
C ALA A 149 12.77 -13.18 13.41
N PHE A 150 12.77 -12.81 14.68
CA PHE A 150 11.64 -12.06 15.26
C PHE A 150 11.52 -10.66 14.66
N ALA A 151 12.63 -9.93 14.48
CA ALA A 151 12.63 -8.61 13.88
C ALA A 151 12.03 -8.65 12.46
N GLY A 152 12.39 -9.64 11.65
CA GLY A 152 11.81 -9.88 10.33
C GLY A 152 10.31 -10.15 10.40
N GLN A 153 9.86 -11.05 11.27
CA GLN A 153 8.45 -11.37 11.46
C GLN A 153 7.64 -10.15 11.96
N PHE A 154 8.20 -9.39 12.88
CA PHE A 154 7.54 -8.19 13.40
C PHE A 154 7.45 -7.09 12.33
N ARG A 155 8.47 -6.90 11.53
CA ARG A 155 8.43 -5.98 10.38
C ARG A 155 7.34 -6.36 9.36
N ASP A 156 7.22 -7.65 9.04
CA ASP A 156 6.16 -8.15 8.16
C ASP A 156 4.77 -7.95 8.79
N MET A 157 4.65 -8.10 10.10
CA MET A 157 3.41 -7.85 10.84
C MET A 157 3.04 -6.37 10.82
N LEU A 158 4.00 -5.46 11.06
CA LEU A 158 3.81 -4.02 10.93
C LEU A 158 3.33 -3.64 9.53
N ALA A 159 3.96 -4.19 8.50
CA ALA A 159 3.56 -3.95 7.12
C ALA A 159 2.11 -4.38 6.88
N ARG A 160 1.72 -5.58 7.33
CA ARG A 160 0.33 -6.05 7.21
C ARG A 160 -0.67 -5.18 7.96
N MET A 161 -0.35 -4.78 9.20
CA MET A 161 -1.20 -3.86 9.97
C MET A 161 -1.43 -2.55 9.23
N ASN A 162 -0.39 -2.00 8.61
CA ASN A 162 -0.48 -0.77 7.84
C ASN A 162 -1.24 -0.97 6.51
N GLU A 163 -1.01 -2.07 5.80
CA GLU A 163 -1.70 -2.40 4.53
C GLU A 163 -3.21 -2.55 4.70
N ILE A 164 -3.66 -3.12 5.82
CA ILE A 164 -5.10 -3.25 6.14
C ILE A 164 -5.68 -2.04 6.88
N GLY A 165 -4.86 -1.02 7.16
CA GLY A 165 -5.29 0.16 7.91
C GLY A 165 -5.69 -0.16 9.36
N ALA A 166 -5.05 -1.17 10.00
CA ALA A 166 -5.37 -1.56 11.37
C ALA A 166 -5.13 -0.40 12.34
N LYS A 167 -6.20 0.03 13.01
CA LYS A 167 -6.17 1.08 14.02
C LYS A 167 -6.29 0.48 15.43
N PRO A 168 -5.69 1.10 16.46
CA PRO A 168 -5.77 0.59 17.83
C PRO A 168 -7.21 0.41 18.34
N GLU A 169 -8.13 1.29 17.94
CA GLU A 169 -9.54 1.21 18.32
C GLU A 169 -10.26 -0.06 17.84
N PHE A 170 -9.71 -0.75 16.83
CA PHE A 170 -10.25 -1.99 16.28
C PHE A 170 -9.52 -3.24 16.76
N GLU A 171 -8.60 -3.12 17.72
CA GLU A 171 -7.79 -4.24 18.22
C GLU A 171 -8.64 -5.44 18.64
N ASP A 172 -9.60 -5.21 19.53
CA ASP A 172 -10.46 -6.29 20.06
C ASP A 172 -11.30 -6.94 18.94
N GLU A 173 -11.81 -6.16 17.99
CA GLU A 173 -12.58 -6.68 16.86
C GLU A 173 -11.70 -7.52 15.92
N LEU A 174 -10.49 -7.07 15.60
CA LEU A 174 -9.54 -7.80 14.75
C LEU A 174 -9.13 -9.11 15.42
N ILE A 175 -8.84 -9.09 16.73
CA ILE A 175 -8.50 -10.28 17.51
C ILE A 175 -9.67 -11.26 17.55
N ALA A 176 -10.89 -10.78 17.78
CA ALA A 176 -12.09 -11.61 17.79
C ALA A 176 -12.35 -12.27 16.43
N ARG A 177 -12.20 -11.52 15.33
CA ARG A 177 -12.34 -12.04 13.96
C ARG A 177 -11.25 -13.05 13.59
N ALA A 178 -10.01 -12.82 14.00
CA ALA A 178 -8.92 -13.78 13.82
C ALA A 178 -9.20 -15.10 14.57
N ALA A 179 -9.90 -15.03 15.72
CA ALA A 179 -10.27 -16.18 16.51
C ALA A 179 -11.50 -16.94 15.99
N SER A 180 -12.42 -16.29 15.26
CA SER A 180 -13.74 -16.86 14.89
C SER A 180 -13.73 -17.70 13.59
N ARG A 181 -12.66 -17.68 12.80
CA ARG A 181 -12.58 -18.43 11.54
C ARG A 181 -12.27 -19.92 11.76
N GLY A 182 -13.31 -20.72 12.05
CA GLY A 182 -13.31 -22.19 12.07
C GLY A 182 -13.74 -22.84 13.38
N GLU A 183 -14.14 -24.13 13.33
CA GLU A 183 -14.87 -24.85 14.38
C GLU A 183 -14.02 -25.48 15.52
N THR A 184 -12.69 -25.46 15.44
CA THR A 184 -11.80 -26.00 16.47
C THR A 184 -10.86 -24.94 17.03
N VAL A 185 -10.77 -24.85 18.36
CA VAL A 185 -9.76 -24.04 19.06
C VAL A 185 -8.42 -24.74 18.87
N ASP A 186 -7.71 -24.37 17.80
CA ASP A 186 -6.40 -24.94 17.49
C ASP A 186 -5.31 -24.04 18.11
N ALA A 187 -4.19 -24.67 18.53
CA ALA A 187 -3.01 -23.98 19.04
C ALA A 187 -2.50 -22.87 18.06
N HIS A 188 -2.74 -23.06 16.77
CA HIS A 188 -2.43 -22.06 15.75
C HIS A 188 -3.23 -20.76 15.93
N ARG A 189 -4.52 -20.83 16.30
CA ARG A 189 -5.36 -19.64 16.52
C ARG A 189 -4.97 -18.87 17.76
N GLU A 190 -4.68 -19.59 18.84
CA GLU A 190 -4.22 -18.93 20.05
C GLU A 190 -2.90 -18.21 19.81
N ARG A 191 -1.99 -18.81 19.03
CA ARG A 191 -0.75 -18.16 18.59
C ARG A 191 -1.03 -16.90 17.76
N LEU A 192 -1.97 -16.93 16.83
CA LEU A 192 -2.38 -15.76 16.05
C LEU A 192 -2.97 -14.65 16.93
N ARG A 193 -3.81 -15.01 17.92
CA ARG A 193 -4.35 -14.03 18.88
C ARG A 193 -3.25 -13.34 19.68
N VAL A 194 -2.31 -14.12 20.21
CA VAL A 194 -1.17 -13.57 20.95
C VAL A 194 -0.31 -12.69 20.04
N GLN A 195 -0.07 -13.11 18.83
CA GLN A 195 0.68 -12.35 17.84
C GLN A 195 0.03 -11.00 17.52
N TRP A 196 -1.29 -10.97 17.31
CA TRP A 196 -2.02 -9.73 17.08
C TRP A 196 -2.01 -8.82 18.31
N ARG A 197 -2.29 -9.37 19.51
CA ARG A 197 -2.23 -8.61 20.75
C ARG A 197 -0.86 -8.00 21.00
N LEU A 198 0.21 -8.73 20.71
CA LEU A 198 1.58 -8.25 20.86
C LEU A 198 1.92 -7.17 19.83
N ALA A 199 1.37 -7.26 18.63
CA ALA A 199 1.72 -6.34 17.54
C ALA A 199 1.27 -4.89 17.81
N PHE A 200 0.13 -4.67 18.48
CA PHE A 200 -0.36 -3.32 18.77
C PHE A 200 0.53 -2.52 19.73
N PRO A 201 0.86 -3.01 20.93
CA PRO A 201 1.77 -2.29 21.83
C PRO A 201 3.16 -2.13 21.22
N LEU A 202 3.73 -3.20 20.64
CA LEU A 202 5.05 -3.10 20.00
C LEU A 202 5.07 -2.10 18.83
N ARG A 203 3.98 -1.96 18.08
CA ARG A 203 3.87 -0.91 17.04
C ARG A 203 3.95 0.48 17.66
N GLY A 204 3.23 0.72 18.76
CA GLY A 204 3.28 2.00 19.47
C GLY A 204 4.68 2.32 19.98
N GLU A 205 5.35 1.34 20.55
CA GLU A 205 6.73 1.45 21.05
C GLU A 205 7.74 1.64 19.92
N TYR A 206 7.57 0.92 18.80
CA TYR A 206 8.36 1.10 17.59
C TYR A 206 8.22 2.53 17.03
N ASP A 207 7.00 3.03 16.90
CA ASP A 207 6.74 4.39 16.42
C ASP A 207 7.38 5.43 17.34
N GLN A 208 7.36 5.22 18.65
CA GLN A 208 8.04 6.10 19.61
C GLN A 208 9.57 6.01 19.47
N ALA A 209 10.10 4.80 19.37
CA ALA A 209 11.54 4.59 19.19
C ALA A 209 12.09 5.20 17.88
N VAL A 210 11.27 5.21 16.80
CA VAL A 210 11.63 5.94 15.57
C VAL A 210 11.72 7.44 15.83
N ARG A 211 10.74 8.03 16.52
CA ARG A 211 10.77 9.47 16.86
C ARG A 211 11.98 9.82 17.73
N ASP A 212 12.29 8.98 18.71
CA ASP A 212 13.42 9.20 19.63
C ASP A 212 14.78 9.04 18.94
N ALA A 213 14.86 8.14 17.94
CA ALA A 213 16.09 7.95 17.16
C ALA A 213 16.33 9.09 16.15
N TYR A 214 15.29 9.79 15.73
CA TYR A 214 15.35 10.82 14.69
C TYR A 214 14.53 12.06 15.06
N PRO A 215 14.87 12.77 16.15
CA PRO A 215 14.02 13.81 16.75
C PRO A 215 13.68 14.98 15.80
N ASP A 216 14.60 15.32 14.88
CA ASP A 216 14.43 16.43 13.94
C ASP A 216 14.10 15.98 12.52
N GLN A 217 13.68 14.73 12.35
CA GLN A 217 13.38 14.16 11.05
C GLN A 217 11.99 13.53 11.03
N PHE A 218 11.40 13.50 9.88
CA PHE A 218 10.17 12.73 9.65
C PHE A 218 10.54 11.41 8.97
N ARG A 219 10.69 10.37 9.77
CA ARG A 219 11.04 9.02 9.34
C ARG A 219 9.85 8.09 9.42
N LEU A 220 9.64 7.29 8.40
CA LEU A 220 8.55 6.31 8.33
C LEU A 220 8.99 5.10 7.51
N ASP A 221 8.43 3.95 7.80
CA ASP A 221 8.57 2.79 6.92
C ASP A 221 7.68 2.90 5.67
N ALA A 222 8.00 2.13 4.64
CA ALA A 222 7.31 2.21 3.35
C ALA A 222 5.83 1.80 3.45
N SER A 223 5.46 0.91 4.38
CA SER A 223 4.08 0.46 4.57
C SER A 223 3.21 1.54 5.22
N ARG A 224 3.80 2.35 6.13
CA ARG A 224 3.10 3.44 6.80
C ARG A 224 2.84 4.64 5.90
N LEU A 225 3.62 4.77 4.83
CA LEU A 225 3.53 5.89 3.89
C LEU A 225 2.11 6.14 3.40
N MET A 226 1.35 5.08 3.07
CA MET A 226 -0.01 5.23 2.55
C MET A 226 -0.97 5.80 3.59
N ILE A 227 -0.84 5.39 4.85
CA ILE A 227 -1.66 5.88 5.97
C ILE A 227 -1.38 7.37 6.23
N ASP A 228 -0.11 7.73 6.36
CA ASP A 228 0.29 9.10 6.66
C ASP A 228 -0.01 10.03 5.46
N ALA A 229 0.13 9.53 4.23
CA ALA A 229 -0.26 10.28 3.04
C ALA A 229 -1.78 10.49 2.97
N THR A 230 -2.58 9.50 3.35
CA THR A 230 -4.04 9.65 3.41
C THR A 230 -4.44 10.77 4.38
N ALA A 231 -3.82 10.82 5.55
CA ALA A 231 -4.05 11.89 6.51
C ALA A 231 -3.62 13.28 5.99
N ALA A 232 -2.55 13.33 5.19
CA ALA A 232 -2.04 14.58 4.62
C ALA A 232 -2.85 15.09 3.41
N VAL A 233 -3.78 14.32 2.85
CA VAL A 233 -4.61 14.75 1.71
C VAL A 233 -5.43 15.99 2.05
N ASP A 234 -5.95 16.09 3.27
CA ASP A 234 -6.75 17.23 3.69
C ASP A 234 -5.95 18.53 3.81
N GLU A 235 -4.64 18.43 4.06
CA GLU A 235 -3.71 19.55 4.14
C GLU A 235 -3.15 19.97 2.76
N ALA A 236 -3.35 19.14 1.73
CA ALA A 236 -2.85 19.40 0.39
C ALA A 236 -3.61 20.52 -0.31
N GLU A 237 -2.93 21.42 -0.99
CA GLU A 237 -3.55 22.41 -1.88
C GLU A 237 -3.87 21.78 -3.24
N GLU A 238 -4.77 22.40 -4.00
CA GLU A 238 -5.17 21.90 -5.32
C GLU A 238 -3.99 21.73 -6.29
N LYS A 239 -2.96 22.57 -6.17
CA LYS A 239 -1.74 22.46 -7.00
C LYS A 239 -0.89 21.26 -6.66
N ASP A 240 -0.97 20.73 -5.43
CA ASP A 240 -0.23 19.57 -4.95
C ASP A 240 -0.90 18.25 -5.39
N LEU A 241 -2.16 18.33 -5.83
CA LEU A 241 -2.96 17.18 -6.23
C LEU A 241 -2.97 17.00 -7.74
N PRO A 242 -2.88 15.78 -8.27
CA PRO A 242 -3.13 15.52 -9.69
C PRO A 242 -4.60 15.81 -10.03
N LYS A 243 -4.88 16.05 -11.30
CA LYS A 243 -6.25 16.16 -11.82
C LYS A 243 -6.83 14.80 -12.18
N LEU A 244 -5.97 13.88 -12.58
CA LEU A 244 -6.33 12.50 -12.90
C LEU A 244 -5.26 11.54 -12.36
N ILE A 245 -5.70 10.51 -11.64
CA ILE A 245 -4.90 9.33 -11.34
C ILE A 245 -5.50 8.14 -12.07
N ILE A 246 -4.66 7.46 -12.81
CA ILE A 246 -4.96 6.18 -13.43
C ILE A 246 -4.27 5.10 -12.60
N VAL A 247 -4.97 4.04 -12.22
CA VAL A 247 -4.39 2.89 -11.51
C VAL A 247 -4.52 1.67 -12.40
N ASP A 248 -3.41 1.17 -12.92
CA ASP A 248 -3.36 -0.11 -13.63
C ASP A 248 -3.11 -1.24 -12.63
N ASP A 249 -3.62 -2.44 -12.92
CA ASP A 249 -3.62 -3.57 -11.99
C ASP A 249 -4.29 -3.24 -10.64
N PHE A 250 -5.45 -2.57 -10.68
CA PHE A 250 -6.18 -2.15 -9.47
C PHE A 250 -6.53 -3.32 -8.54
N GLN A 251 -6.65 -4.55 -9.08
CA GLN A 251 -6.83 -5.77 -8.28
C GLN A 251 -5.70 -6.01 -7.26
N ASP A 252 -4.52 -5.48 -7.50
CA ASP A 252 -3.36 -5.63 -6.61
C ASP A 252 -3.19 -4.47 -5.61
N ALA A 253 -4.11 -3.50 -5.61
CA ALA A 253 -4.08 -2.42 -4.63
C ALA A 253 -4.32 -2.94 -3.20
N THR A 254 -3.66 -2.32 -2.22
CA THR A 254 -3.91 -2.58 -0.80
C THR A 254 -5.11 -1.78 -0.29
N LEU A 255 -5.68 -2.15 0.87
CA LEU A 255 -6.76 -1.37 1.49
C LEU A 255 -6.29 0.05 1.84
N ALA A 256 -5.09 0.22 2.37
CA ALA A 256 -4.51 1.55 2.63
C ALA A 256 -4.32 2.35 1.33
N GLY A 257 -3.96 1.69 0.22
CA GLY A 257 -3.90 2.31 -1.10
C GLY A 257 -5.27 2.77 -1.60
N PHE A 258 -6.30 1.96 -1.38
CA PHE A 258 -7.68 2.32 -1.69
C PHE A 258 -8.19 3.50 -0.86
N ASP A 259 -7.89 3.52 0.44
CA ASP A 259 -8.27 4.64 1.31
C ASP A 259 -7.58 5.95 0.88
N PHE A 260 -6.32 5.88 0.45
CA PHE A 260 -5.61 7.03 -0.13
C PHE A 260 -6.29 7.53 -1.42
N LEU A 261 -6.65 6.64 -2.34
CA LEU A 261 -7.37 6.98 -3.56
C LEU A 261 -8.75 7.59 -3.24
N SER A 262 -9.46 7.03 -2.23
CA SER A 262 -10.74 7.56 -1.77
C SER A 262 -10.60 8.98 -1.23
N ALA A 263 -9.57 9.25 -0.44
CA ALA A 263 -9.30 10.58 0.09
C ALA A 263 -9.02 11.58 -1.03
N LEU A 264 -8.22 11.19 -2.03
CA LEU A 264 -7.94 12.03 -3.20
C LEU A 264 -9.20 12.30 -4.04
N HIS A 265 -10.03 11.28 -4.23
CA HIS A 265 -11.30 11.41 -4.94
C HIS A 265 -12.24 12.42 -4.24
N ASN A 266 -12.36 12.34 -2.92
CA ASN A 266 -13.15 13.28 -2.12
C ASN A 266 -12.63 14.71 -2.21
N ARG A 267 -11.37 14.93 -2.63
CA ARG A 267 -10.78 16.25 -2.93
C ARG A 267 -10.89 16.65 -4.41
N GLY A 268 -11.71 15.93 -5.19
CA GLY A 268 -11.97 16.23 -6.59
C GLY A 268 -10.91 15.72 -7.58
N VAL A 269 -10.05 14.80 -7.17
CA VAL A 269 -9.15 14.10 -8.08
C VAL A 269 -9.95 13.04 -8.83
N ARG A 270 -9.91 13.08 -10.17
CA ARG A 270 -10.57 12.06 -11.00
C ARG A 270 -9.79 10.75 -10.96
N LEU A 271 -10.51 9.63 -10.93
CA LEU A 271 -9.91 8.31 -10.86
C LEU A 271 -10.30 7.45 -12.07
N LEU A 272 -9.31 6.83 -12.69
CA LEU A 272 -9.49 5.75 -13.65
C LEU A 272 -8.84 4.48 -13.08
N LEU A 273 -9.67 3.56 -12.61
CA LEU A 273 -9.25 2.29 -12.00
C LEU A 273 -9.37 1.19 -13.05
N VAL A 274 -8.27 0.53 -13.37
CA VAL A 274 -8.21 -0.46 -14.46
C VAL A 274 -7.72 -1.79 -13.92
N GLY A 275 -8.44 -2.88 -14.17
CA GLY A 275 -8.02 -4.18 -13.66
C GLY A 275 -8.96 -5.34 -14.00
N ASN A 276 -8.65 -6.47 -13.40
CA ASN A 276 -9.48 -7.68 -13.43
C ASN A 276 -9.46 -8.33 -12.04
N PRO A 277 -10.60 -8.44 -11.34
CA PRO A 277 -10.63 -9.01 -9.99
C PRO A 277 -10.14 -10.47 -9.95
N ASP A 278 -10.27 -11.21 -11.07
CA ASP A 278 -9.87 -12.61 -11.15
C ASP A 278 -8.35 -12.83 -11.35
N GLU A 279 -7.60 -11.75 -11.64
CA GLU A 279 -6.14 -11.80 -11.91
C GLU A 279 -5.28 -11.35 -10.72
N ALA A 280 -5.84 -11.24 -9.51
CA ALA A 280 -5.09 -10.75 -8.36
C ALA A 280 -3.95 -11.71 -7.96
N VAL A 281 -2.73 -11.21 -7.98
CA VAL A 281 -1.51 -11.95 -7.59
C VAL A 281 -1.00 -11.56 -6.20
N GLN A 282 -1.51 -10.48 -5.61
CA GLN A 282 -1.06 -9.90 -4.35
C GLN A 282 -1.98 -10.20 -3.15
N THR A 283 -2.85 -11.21 -3.26
CA THR A 283 -3.80 -11.56 -2.19
C THR A 283 -3.10 -11.90 -0.86
N PHE A 284 -1.89 -12.47 -0.93
CA PHE A 284 -1.06 -12.75 0.25
C PHE A 284 -0.51 -11.48 0.91
N ARG A 285 -0.53 -10.31 0.23
CA ARG A 285 -0.13 -9.00 0.75
C ARG A 285 -1.31 -8.13 1.18
N GLY A 286 -2.51 -8.70 1.34
CA GLY A 286 -3.69 -7.93 1.79
C GLY A 286 -4.45 -7.23 0.67
N SER A 287 -4.29 -7.67 -0.57
CA SER A 287 -5.19 -7.30 -1.66
C SER A 287 -6.50 -8.10 -1.50
N TYR A 288 -7.62 -7.39 -1.64
CA TYR A 288 -8.98 -7.94 -1.58
C TYR A 288 -9.76 -7.49 -2.82
N PRO A 289 -9.50 -8.07 -4.00
CA PRO A 289 -9.99 -7.56 -5.28
C PRO A 289 -11.51 -7.42 -5.32
N GLU A 290 -12.27 -8.43 -4.91
CA GLU A 290 -13.73 -8.35 -4.88
C GLU A 290 -14.24 -7.19 -4.02
N TYR A 291 -13.64 -7.01 -2.84
CA TYR A 291 -13.98 -5.88 -1.97
C TYR A 291 -13.62 -4.54 -2.62
N LEU A 292 -12.43 -4.42 -3.19
CA LEU A 292 -11.95 -3.16 -3.79
C LEU A 292 -12.83 -2.72 -4.97
N PHE A 293 -13.20 -3.67 -5.85
CA PHE A 293 -14.05 -3.38 -7.01
C PHE A 293 -15.46 -3.01 -6.59
N ASN A 294 -16.04 -3.71 -5.61
CA ASN A 294 -17.33 -3.36 -5.03
C ASN A 294 -17.28 -2.01 -4.30
N ALA A 295 -16.22 -1.75 -3.54
CA ALA A 295 -16.04 -0.50 -2.83
C ALA A 295 -15.84 0.70 -3.77
N ALA A 296 -15.12 0.54 -4.88
CA ALA A 296 -14.99 1.57 -5.90
C ALA A 296 -16.36 1.99 -6.46
N GLN A 297 -17.24 1.03 -6.75
CA GLN A 297 -18.58 1.33 -7.23
C GLN A 297 -19.48 1.92 -6.13
N SER A 298 -19.48 1.35 -4.92
CA SER A 298 -20.42 1.73 -3.86
C SER A 298 -20.00 2.98 -3.08
N ARG A 299 -18.71 3.21 -2.86
CA ARG A 299 -18.18 4.32 -2.05
C ARG A 299 -17.73 5.52 -2.88
N MET A 300 -17.22 5.29 -4.11
CA MET A 300 -16.76 6.36 -5.01
C MET A 300 -17.74 6.62 -6.15
N GLY A 301 -18.80 5.82 -6.29
CA GLY A 301 -19.74 5.94 -7.41
C GLY A 301 -19.10 5.61 -8.77
N ALA A 302 -18.04 4.79 -8.78
CA ALA A 302 -17.30 4.52 -9.99
C ALA A 302 -18.19 3.86 -11.07
N ARG A 303 -18.22 4.49 -12.27
CA ARG A 303 -18.93 3.94 -13.43
C ARG A 303 -18.16 2.73 -13.98
N LEU A 304 -18.85 1.60 -14.09
CA LEU A 304 -18.26 0.38 -14.63
C LEU A 304 -18.24 0.42 -16.17
N VAL A 305 -17.04 0.22 -16.73
CA VAL A 305 -16.80 0.02 -18.16
C VAL A 305 -16.21 -1.37 -18.37
N ARG A 306 -16.78 -2.14 -19.29
CA ARG A 306 -16.27 -3.47 -19.63
C ARG A 306 -15.58 -3.40 -20.99
N LEU A 307 -14.33 -3.88 -21.05
CA LEU A 307 -13.61 -4.06 -22.30
C LEU A 307 -13.85 -5.48 -22.79
N GLU A 308 -14.41 -5.58 -24.00
CA GLU A 308 -14.53 -6.86 -24.68
C GLU A 308 -13.14 -7.30 -25.17
N PRO A 309 -12.86 -8.62 -25.21
CA PRO A 309 -11.64 -9.13 -25.80
C PRO A 309 -11.54 -8.68 -27.25
N ASP A 310 -10.43 -8.06 -27.62
CA ASP A 310 -10.20 -7.64 -29.00
C ASP A 310 -9.84 -8.86 -29.87
N HIS A 311 -10.85 -9.51 -30.43
CA HIS A 311 -10.70 -10.68 -31.31
C HIS A 311 -10.27 -10.33 -32.73
N ALA A 312 -10.06 -9.05 -33.04
CA ALA A 312 -10.09 -8.57 -34.42
C ALA A 312 -8.76 -8.07 -34.98
N ALA A 313 -7.70 -7.92 -34.23
CA ALA A 313 -6.48 -7.37 -34.79
C ALA A 313 -5.39 -8.45 -34.89
N ASP A 314 -5.07 -8.85 -36.09
CA ASP A 314 -3.97 -9.71 -36.53
C ASP A 314 -4.10 -11.22 -36.23
N GLY A 315 -4.11 -12.02 -37.31
CA GLY A 315 -3.97 -13.46 -37.34
C GLY A 315 -2.68 -14.03 -36.70
N THR A 316 -2.16 -13.35 -35.68
CA THR A 316 -1.15 -13.83 -34.76
C THR A 316 -1.82 -14.24 -33.46
N ASP A 317 -1.85 -15.54 -33.27
CA ASP A 317 -2.44 -16.31 -32.17
C ASP A 317 -1.88 -15.90 -30.77
N ARG A 318 -2.11 -14.64 -30.34
CA ARG A 318 -1.77 -14.15 -28.98
C ARG A 318 -2.68 -14.73 -27.91
N GLY A 319 -3.86 -15.20 -28.29
CA GLY A 319 -4.79 -15.88 -27.40
C GLY A 319 -4.33 -17.28 -26.98
N ALA A 320 -3.57 -17.99 -27.82
CA ALA A 320 -3.09 -19.33 -27.54
C ALA A 320 -1.93 -19.38 -26.53
N VAL A 321 -1.23 -18.27 -26.29
CA VAL A 321 -0.14 -18.21 -25.31
C VAL A 321 -0.69 -18.00 -23.90
N ALA A 322 -1.77 -17.22 -23.73
CA ALA A 322 -2.37 -16.97 -22.43
C ALA A 322 -3.06 -18.23 -21.85
N SER A 323 -3.59 -19.12 -22.70
CA SER A 323 -4.24 -20.36 -22.26
C SER A 323 -3.27 -21.51 -21.91
N ARG A 324 -1.95 -21.32 -22.09
CA ARG A 324 -0.94 -22.33 -21.75
C ARG A 324 -0.20 -22.04 -20.44
N VAL A 325 -0.53 -20.99 -19.74
CA VAL A 325 0.11 -20.58 -18.47
C VAL A 325 -0.88 -20.54 -17.31
N SER A 326 -2.11 -21.05 -17.50
CA SER A 326 -3.07 -21.25 -16.42
C SER A 326 -3.09 -22.72 -15.97
#